data_89eebdd9dd0eb17e9f65b1a11092d7a8
#
_entry.id   89eebdd9dd0eb17e9f65b1a11092d7a8
#
_cell.length_a   1.000
_cell.length_b   1.000
_cell.length_c   1.000
_cell.angle_alpha   90.00
_cell.angle_beta   90.00
_cell.angle_gamma   90.00
#
_symmetry.space_group_name_H-M   'P 1'
#
loop_
_entity.id
_entity.type
_entity.pdbx_description
1 polymer ?
#
loop_
_entity_poly.entity_id
_entity_poly.type
_entity_poly.pdbx_seq_one_letter_code
_entity_poly.pdbx_strand_id
1 'polypeptide(L)'
;FFFVFHCKSDDKLHYKNLNLSNSDLELFKHALKEGDKAKWARSLNSSKKIKNRVAKKIIKWRWLTAQDGLTDINTLKQFYLENRNWPKQYKIKEKIESKISIKNDKVEMLWFQENPPKSGIGKIKLAEMLIKNNFKNEGFWLLNEAWKNNTFSYSEEKYILTKFKNKISKV
;
A
#
# COMPACT_ATOMS: atom_id res chain seq x y z
N PHE A 1 -9.00 20.66 7.38
CA PHE A 1 -9.91 19.78 8.13
C PHE A 1 -9.17 18.52 8.50
N PHE A 2 -8.75 18.40 9.78
CA PHE A 2 -8.09 17.22 10.32
C PHE A 2 -9.15 16.20 10.72
N PHE A 3 -9.23 15.06 10.04
CA PHE A 3 -9.91 13.88 10.55
C PHE A 3 -8.92 13.10 11.41
N VAL A 4 -9.11 13.15 12.74
CA VAL A 4 -8.36 12.29 13.68
C VAL A 4 -9.02 10.93 13.69
N PHE A 5 -8.45 9.95 12.98
CA PHE A 5 -8.85 8.56 13.10
C PHE A 5 -8.05 7.89 14.23
N HIS A 6 -8.65 7.80 15.42
CA HIS A 6 -8.15 6.94 16.49
C HIS A 6 -8.54 5.49 16.19
N CYS A 7 -7.56 4.63 16.01
CA CYS A 7 -7.75 3.20 15.82
C CYS A 7 -7.73 2.51 17.20
N LYS A 8 -8.87 2.41 17.84
CA LYS A 8 -9.19 1.44 18.91
C LYS A 8 -10.62 0.95 18.70
N SER A 9 -10.90 -0.27 19.12
CA SER A 9 -12.02 -1.16 18.87
C SER A 9 -13.46 -0.65 19.16
N ASP A 10 -13.72 0.63 19.02
CA ASP A 10 -15.05 1.26 19.13
C ASP A 10 -15.26 2.29 18.02
N ASP A 11 -14.95 1.89 16.77
CA ASP A 11 -15.16 2.71 15.58
C ASP A 11 -16.66 2.85 15.26
N LYS A 12 -17.43 3.50 16.13
CA LYS A 12 -18.59 4.26 15.68
C LYS A 12 -18.04 5.47 14.93
N LEU A 13 -17.63 5.28 13.68
CA LEU A 13 -17.35 6.36 12.74
C LEU A 13 -18.52 7.36 12.84
N HIS A 14 -18.24 8.57 13.32
CA HIS A 14 -19.25 9.62 13.39
C HIS A 14 -19.57 10.09 11.96
N TYR A 15 -20.47 9.37 11.26
CA TYR A 15 -20.92 9.69 9.90
C TYR A 15 -21.67 11.01 9.79
N LYS A 16 -22.03 11.63 10.93
CA LYS A 16 -22.80 12.88 11.00
C LYS A 16 -22.19 14.02 10.18
N ASN A 17 -20.88 14.03 10.01
CA ASN A 17 -20.18 15.11 9.30
C ASN A 17 -20.05 14.89 7.78
N LEU A 18 -20.56 13.77 7.24
CA LEU A 18 -20.47 13.48 5.80
C LEU A 18 -21.63 14.02 4.98
N ASN A 19 -22.67 14.59 5.62
CA ASN A 19 -23.89 15.09 4.96
C ASN A 19 -24.44 14.10 3.93
N LEU A 20 -24.62 12.84 4.36
CA LEU A 20 -25.13 11.78 3.49
C LEU A 20 -26.65 11.85 3.39
N SER A 21 -27.21 11.62 2.20
CA SER A 21 -28.61 11.30 2.07
C SER A 21 -28.94 9.98 2.78
N ASN A 22 -30.20 9.74 3.13
CA ASN A 22 -30.62 8.50 3.77
C ASN A 22 -30.21 7.27 2.91
N SER A 23 -30.37 7.35 1.59
CA SER A 23 -29.96 6.30 0.66
C SER A 23 -28.44 6.06 0.69
N ASP A 24 -27.64 7.11 0.63
CA ASP A 24 -26.17 6.99 0.70
C ASP A 24 -25.72 6.46 2.07
N LEU A 25 -26.40 6.85 3.16
CA LEU A 25 -26.10 6.37 4.50
C LEU A 25 -26.29 4.86 4.63
N GLU A 26 -27.42 4.33 4.15
CA GLU A 26 -27.70 2.90 4.21
C GLU A 26 -26.73 2.08 3.34
N LEU A 27 -26.41 2.55 2.11
CA LEU A 27 -25.43 1.94 1.25
C LEU A 27 -24.03 1.97 1.87
N PHE A 28 -23.66 3.06 2.53
CA PHE A 28 -22.38 3.23 3.20
C PHE A 28 -22.24 2.29 4.40
N LYS A 29 -23.27 2.24 5.29
CA LYS A 29 -23.30 1.29 6.41
C LYS A 29 -23.18 -0.17 5.92
N HIS A 30 -23.92 -0.53 4.86
CA HIS A 30 -23.85 -1.85 4.27
C HIS A 30 -22.45 -2.15 3.74
N ALA A 31 -21.84 -1.21 2.99
CA ALA A 31 -20.48 -1.38 2.46
C ALA A 31 -19.43 -1.54 3.58
N LEU A 32 -19.55 -0.78 4.67
CA LEU A 32 -18.69 -0.91 5.85
C LEU A 32 -18.83 -2.29 6.48
N LYS A 33 -20.07 -2.75 6.75
CA LYS A 33 -20.36 -4.06 7.34
C LYS A 33 -19.81 -5.23 6.51
N GLU A 34 -19.90 -5.13 5.17
CA GLU A 34 -19.32 -6.16 4.30
C GLU A 34 -17.79 -6.10 4.30
N GLY A 35 -17.19 -4.91 4.36
CA GLY A 35 -15.75 -4.74 4.49
C GLY A 35 -15.19 -5.28 5.81
N ASP A 36 -15.94 -5.13 6.93
CA ASP A 36 -15.57 -5.68 8.25
C ASP A 36 -15.52 -7.22 8.25
N LYS A 37 -16.27 -7.84 7.34
CA LYS A 37 -16.28 -9.29 7.10
C LYS A 37 -15.30 -9.72 6.00
N ALA A 38 -14.40 -8.83 5.56
CA ALA A 38 -13.49 -9.05 4.44
C ALA A 38 -14.19 -9.39 3.10
N LYS A 39 -15.49 -9.11 2.97
CA LYS A 39 -16.26 -9.32 1.74
C LYS A 39 -16.12 -8.14 0.78
N TRP A 40 -14.88 -7.85 0.37
CA TRP A 40 -14.52 -6.64 -0.37
C TRP A 40 -15.27 -6.47 -1.70
N ALA A 41 -15.54 -7.55 -2.43
CA ALA A 41 -16.32 -7.48 -3.66
C ALA A 41 -17.73 -6.90 -3.41
N ARG A 42 -18.41 -7.34 -2.33
CA ARG A 42 -19.74 -6.83 -1.95
C ARG A 42 -19.67 -5.39 -1.44
N SER A 43 -18.65 -5.10 -0.61
CA SER A 43 -18.40 -3.77 -0.08
C SER A 43 -18.20 -2.74 -1.21
N LEU A 44 -17.33 -3.05 -2.17
CA LEU A 44 -17.06 -2.18 -3.32
C LEU A 44 -18.26 -2.05 -4.25
N ASN A 45 -19.02 -3.14 -4.46
CA ASN A 45 -20.23 -3.09 -5.29
C ASN A 45 -21.30 -2.17 -4.68
N SER A 46 -21.51 -2.24 -3.37
CA SER A 46 -22.40 -1.31 -2.65
C SER A 46 -21.89 0.13 -2.74
N SER A 47 -20.57 0.33 -2.61
CA SER A 47 -19.97 1.66 -2.69
C SER A 47 -20.15 2.33 -4.05
N LYS A 48 -20.23 1.57 -5.16
CA LYS A 48 -20.46 2.12 -6.51
C LYS A 48 -21.76 2.91 -6.60
N LYS A 49 -22.79 2.50 -5.86
CA LYS A 49 -24.12 3.11 -5.85
C LYS A 49 -24.22 4.40 -4.99
N ILE A 50 -23.26 4.63 -4.09
CA ILE A 50 -23.20 5.82 -3.25
C ILE A 50 -22.94 7.04 -4.16
N LYS A 51 -23.66 8.15 -3.98
CA LYS A 51 -23.45 9.40 -4.72
C LYS A 51 -22.34 10.25 -4.07
N ASN A 52 -22.25 10.25 -2.75
CA ASN A 52 -21.27 11.03 -2.01
C ASN A 52 -19.84 10.51 -2.30
N ARG A 53 -19.00 11.39 -2.87
CA ARG A 53 -17.64 11.05 -3.30
C ARG A 53 -16.71 10.68 -2.14
N VAL A 54 -16.87 11.34 -0.98
CA VAL A 54 -16.02 11.08 0.19
C VAL A 54 -16.34 9.72 0.78
N ALA A 55 -17.63 9.37 0.92
CA ALA A 55 -18.07 8.07 1.40
C ALA A 55 -17.55 6.92 0.51
N LYS A 56 -17.65 7.06 -0.83
CA LYS A 56 -17.03 6.12 -1.77
C LYS A 56 -15.52 5.96 -1.52
N LYS A 57 -14.84 7.09 -1.37
CA LYS A 57 -13.39 7.12 -1.18
C LYS A 57 -12.97 6.45 0.13
N ILE A 58 -13.75 6.60 1.21
CA ILE A 58 -13.53 5.91 2.49
C ILE A 58 -13.60 4.39 2.31
N ILE A 59 -14.59 3.86 1.59
CA ILE A 59 -14.69 2.42 1.34
C ILE A 59 -13.50 1.93 0.51
N LYS A 60 -13.12 2.66 -0.56
CA LYS A 60 -11.94 2.33 -1.37
C LYS A 60 -10.66 2.33 -0.53
N TRP A 61 -10.46 3.36 0.31
CA TRP A 61 -9.31 3.45 1.20
C TRP A 61 -9.23 2.28 2.19
N ARG A 62 -10.35 1.92 2.84
CA ARG A 62 -10.40 0.77 3.74
C ARG A 62 -9.97 -0.52 3.04
N TRP A 63 -10.50 -0.77 1.85
CA TRP A 63 -10.10 -1.91 1.02
C TRP A 63 -8.60 -1.90 0.71
N LEU A 64 -8.06 -0.77 0.24
CA LEU A 64 -6.66 -0.66 -0.15
C LEU A 64 -5.69 -0.81 1.05
N THR A 65 -6.12 -0.41 2.25
CA THR A 65 -5.30 -0.53 3.48
C THR A 65 -5.50 -1.85 4.22
N ALA A 66 -6.52 -2.65 3.90
CA ALA A 66 -6.76 -3.94 4.51
C ALA A 66 -5.71 -4.97 4.04
N GLN A 67 -5.31 -5.90 4.92
CA GLN A 67 -4.29 -6.92 4.60
C GLN A 67 -4.74 -7.82 3.44
N ASP A 68 -6.00 -8.21 3.43
CA ASP A 68 -6.65 -9.05 2.44
C ASP A 68 -7.26 -8.30 1.24
N GLY A 69 -7.08 -6.97 1.20
CA GLY A 69 -7.52 -6.11 0.09
C GLY A 69 -6.66 -6.34 -1.17
N LEU A 70 -7.04 -7.34 -1.99
CA LEU A 70 -6.34 -7.64 -3.23
C LEU A 70 -6.66 -6.61 -4.32
N THR A 71 -5.63 -6.05 -4.93
CA THR A 71 -5.78 -5.10 -6.04
C THR A 71 -4.50 -5.05 -6.89
N ASP A 72 -4.61 -4.47 -8.08
CA ASP A 72 -3.48 -4.21 -8.97
C ASP A 72 -2.63 -3.02 -8.50
N ILE A 73 -1.40 -2.95 -8.98
CA ILE A 73 -0.44 -1.91 -8.60
C ILE A 73 -0.87 -0.51 -9.09
N ASN A 74 -1.53 -0.41 -10.24
CA ASN A 74 -1.93 0.89 -10.79
C ASN A 74 -3.02 1.54 -9.94
N THR A 75 -4.00 0.75 -9.49
CA THR A 75 -5.04 1.21 -8.54
C THR A 75 -4.42 1.72 -7.23
N LEU A 76 -3.39 1.03 -6.71
CA LEU A 76 -2.66 1.46 -5.51
C LEU A 76 -1.90 2.77 -5.77
N LYS A 77 -1.11 2.83 -6.85
CA LYS A 77 -0.32 4.02 -7.22
C LYS A 77 -1.22 5.24 -7.43
N GLN A 78 -2.31 5.08 -8.18
CA GLN A 78 -3.28 6.15 -8.41
C GLN A 78 -3.85 6.69 -7.10
N PHE A 79 -4.37 5.80 -6.23
CA PHE A 79 -4.94 6.24 -4.96
C PHE A 79 -3.89 6.92 -4.07
N TYR A 80 -2.67 6.38 -4.01
CA TYR A 80 -1.56 6.93 -3.24
C TYR A 80 -1.23 8.37 -3.69
N LEU A 81 -1.12 8.61 -4.99
CA LEU A 81 -0.78 9.94 -5.53
C LEU A 81 -1.91 10.97 -5.32
N GLU A 82 -3.16 10.57 -5.56
CA GLU A 82 -4.33 11.45 -5.44
C GLU A 82 -4.70 11.79 -3.99
N ASN A 83 -4.21 11.03 -3.02
CA ASN A 83 -4.67 11.12 -1.63
C ASN A 83 -3.51 11.14 -0.61
N ARG A 84 -2.43 11.85 -0.91
CA ARG A 84 -1.19 11.86 -0.08
C ARG A 84 -1.41 12.14 1.40
N ASN A 85 -2.43 12.94 1.75
CA ASN A 85 -2.75 13.33 3.12
C ASN A 85 -3.75 12.39 3.84
N TRP A 86 -4.12 11.27 3.21
CA TRP A 86 -5.01 10.30 3.84
C TRP A 86 -4.28 9.42 4.86
N PRO A 87 -4.97 8.95 5.92
CA PRO A 87 -4.35 8.09 6.92
C PRO A 87 -3.84 6.78 6.33
N LYS A 88 -2.86 6.15 7.01
CA LYS A 88 -2.30 4.84 6.64
C LYS A 88 -1.74 4.75 5.21
N GLN A 89 -1.30 5.86 4.64
CA GLN A 89 -0.64 5.88 3.32
C GLN A 89 0.60 4.99 3.26
N TYR A 90 1.28 4.80 4.40
CA TYR A 90 2.40 3.87 4.48
C TYR A 90 2.00 2.43 4.12
N LYS A 91 0.80 1.94 4.53
CA LYS A 91 0.31 0.60 4.15
C LYS A 91 0.08 0.46 2.64
N ILE A 92 -0.47 1.50 2.01
CA ILE A 92 -0.65 1.51 0.55
C ILE A 92 0.71 1.50 -0.14
N LYS A 93 1.66 2.29 0.35
CA LYS A 93 3.02 2.35 -0.19
C LYS A 93 3.75 1.01 -0.05
N GLU A 94 3.69 0.35 1.11
CA GLU A 94 4.25 -1.00 1.30
C GLU A 94 3.68 -2.00 0.30
N LYS A 95 2.36 -1.97 0.07
CA LYS A 95 1.72 -2.82 -0.96
C LYS A 95 2.20 -2.49 -2.39
N ILE A 96 2.39 -1.21 -2.72
CA ILE A 96 2.98 -0.82 -4.01
C ILE A 96 4.38 -1.40 -4.13
N GLU A 97 5.23 -1.16 -3.15
CA GLU A 97 6.62 -1.60 -3.12
C GLU A 97 6.74 -3.12 -3.22
N SER A 98 5.87 -3.88 -2.51
CA SER A 98 5.84 -5.34 -2.62
C SER A 98 5.43 -5.87 -4.00
N LYS A 99 4.61 -5.10 -4.75
CA LYS A 99 4.11 -5.47 -6.09
C LYS A 99 4.97 -4.97 -7.25
N ILE A 100 5.89 -4.05 -7.03
CA ILE A 100 6.82 -3.55 -8.05
C ILE A 100 7.54 -4.70 -8.73
N SER A 101 7.59 -4.67 -10.07
CA SER A 101 8.22 -5.69 -10.90
C SER A 101 9.57 -5.20 -11.43
N ILE A 102 10.61 -5.97 -11.20
CA ILE A 102 11.97 -5.69 -11.70
C ILE A 102 12.09 -5.85 -13.24
N LYS A 103 11.07 -6.45 -13.87
CA LYS A 103 11.04 -6.58 -15.34
C LYS A 103 10.91 -5.20 -16.02
N ASN A 104 10.22 -4.27 -15.40
CA ASN A 104 10.01 -2.90 -15.88
C ASN A 104 10.89 -1.90 -15.14
N ASP A 105 12.16 -2.26 -14.94
CA ASP A 105 13.11 -1.53 -14.09
C ASP A 105 13.19 -0.03 -14.36
N LYS A 106 13.24 0.42 -15.63
CA LYS A 106 13.30 1.84 -15.99
C LYS A 106 12.08 2.63 -15.46
N VAL A 107 10.87 2.11 -15.67
CA VAL A 107 9.63 2.76 -15.20
C VAL A 107 9.56 2.77 -13.69
N GLU A 108 9.94 1.66 -13.05
CA GLU A 108 9.86 1.53 -11.61
C GLU A 108 11.00 2.29 -10.90
N MET A 109 12.15 2.49 -11.52
CA MET A 109 13.20 3.37 -11.02
C MET A 109 12.73 4.84 -11.01
N LEU A 110 12.06 5.31 -12.07
CA LEU A 110 11.44 6.65 -12.08
C LEU A 110 10.39 6.81 -10.97
N TRP A 111 9.56 5.77 -10.77
CA TRP A 111 8.63 5.77 -9.63
C TRP A 111 9.35 5.93 -8.29
N PHE A 112 10.43 5.18 -8.06
CA PHE A 112 11.21 5.26 -6.82
C PHE A 112 11.98 6.58 -6.67
N GLN A 113 12.36 7.22 -7.77
CA GLN A 113 12.99 8.54 -7.75
C GLN A 113 12.03 9.60 -7.20
N GLU A 114 10.77 9.59 -7.63
CA GLU A 114 9.73 10.50 -7.13
C GLU A 114 9.15 10.07 -5.78
N ASN A 115 9.15 8.77 -5.50
CA ASN A 115 8.56 8.16 -4.32
C ASN A 115 9.58 7.22 -3.65
N PRO A 116 10.63 7.70 -2.97
CA PRO A 116 11.69 6.90 -2.39
C PRO A 116 11.15 5.73 -1.54
N PRO A 117 11.71 4.50 -1.64
CA PRO A 117 11.18 3.34 -0.95
C PRO A 117 11.29 3.49 0.57
N LYS A 118 10.24 3.03 1.28
CA LYS A 118 10.18 3.08 2.74
C LYS A 118 10.22 1.69 3.38
N SER A 119 9.69 0.66 2.70
CA SER A 119 9.75 -0.71 3.18
C SER A 119 11.09 -1.37 2.86
N GLY A 120 11.46 -2.40 3.64
CA GLY A 120 12.65 -3.20 3.39
C GLY A 120 12.63 -3.80 1.98
N ILE A 121 11.50 -4.42 1.58
CA ILE A 121 11.39 -5.05 0.25
C ILE A 121 11.43 -4.01 -0.89
N GLY A 122 10.91 -2.81 -0.67
CA GLY A 122 11.02 -1.71 -1.63
C GLY A 122 12.48 -1.31 -1.87
N LYS A 123 13.27 -1.17 -0.80
CA LYS A 123 14.70 -0.88 -0.87
C LYS A 123 15.48 -2.00 -1.57
N ILE A 124 15.17 -3.28 -1.27
CA ILE A 124 15.78 -4.44 -1.93
C ILE A 124 15.50 -4.42 -3.45
N LYS A 125 14.28 -4.15 -3.85
CA LYS A 125 13.91 -4.08 -5.28
C LYS A 125 14.61 -2.92 -5.99
N LEU A 126 14.70 -1.76 -5.37
CA LEU A 126 15.48 -0.64 -5.93
C LEU A 126 16.97 -1.01 -6.04
N ALA A 127 17.55 -1.64 -5.01
CA ALA A 127 18.93 -2.12 -5.04
C ALA A 127 19.18 -3.08 -6.21
N GLU A 128 18.26 -4.03 -6.43
CA GLU A 128 18.35 -4.96 -7.56
C GLU A 128 18.29 -4.24 -8.91
N MET A 129 17.41 -3.24 -9.05
CA MET A 129 17.34 -2.44 -10.28
C MET A 129 18.61 -1.62 -10.50
N LEU A 130 19.18 -1.03 -9.45
CA LEU A 130 20.46 -0.30 -9.53
C LEU A 130 21.58 -1.23 -9.99
N ILE A 131 21.73 -2.42 -9.40
CA ILE A 131 22.74 -3.43 -9.79
C ILE A 131 22.57 -3.82 -11.26
N LYS A 132 21.34 -4.08 -11.68
CA LYS A 132 20.99 -4.48 -13.06
C LYS A 132 21.34 -3.37 -14.07
N ASN A 133 21.22 -2.11 -13.68
CA ASN A 133 21.53 -0.95 -14.53
C ASN A 133 22.95 -0.41 -14.33
N ASN A 134 23.89 -1.25 -13.87
CA ASN A 134 25.32 -0.98 -13.66
C ASN A 134 25.68 0.01 -12.53
N PHE A 135 24.73 0.44 -11.71
CA PHE A 135 24.97 1.20 -10.46
C PHE A 135 25.27 0.22 -9.32
N LYS A 136 26.36 -0.56 -9.47
CA LYS A 136 26.64 -1.70 -8.58
C LYS A 136 26.98 -1.27 -7.16
N ASN A 137 27.76 -0.22 -6.99
CA ASN A 137 28.19 0.24 -5.66
C ASN A 137 26.99 0.71 -4.83
N GLU A 138 26.16 1.58 -5.40
CA GLU A 138 24.95 2.11 -4.80
C GLU A 138 23.93 0.99 -4.51
N GLY A 139 23.79 0.07 -5.46
CA GLY A 139 22.89 -1.07 -5.33
C GLY A 139 23.31 -2.02 -4.21
N PHE A 140 24.61 -2.40 -4.14
CA PHE A 140 25.09 -3.25 -3.05
C PHE A 140 25.10 -2.56 -1.69
N TRP A 141 25.37 -1.27 -1.64
CA TRP A 141 25.24 -0.48 -0.41
C TRP A 141 23.77 -0.50 0.07
N LEU A 142 22.82 -0.15 -0.79
CA LEU A 142 21.40 -0.12 -0.46
C LEU A 142 20.86 -1.51 -0.07
N LEU A 143 21.33 -2.57 -0.75
CA LEU A 143 20.99 -3.95 -0.43
C LEU A 143 21.39 -4.32 1.00
N ASN A 144 22.65 -4.03 1.38
CA ASN A 144 23.16 -4.33 2.72
C ASN A 144 22.49 -3.46 3.81
N GLU A 145 22.27 -2.19 3.54
CA GLU A 145 21.51 -1.29 4.42
C GLU A 145 20.10 -1.81 4.66
N ALA A 146 19.40 -2.19 3.57
CA ALA A 146 18.06 -2.73 3.70
C ALA A 146 18.02 -4.04 4.49
N TRP A 147 18.96 -4.95 4.22
CA TRP A 147 19.06 -6.24 4.91
C TRP A 147 19.29 -6.09 6.40
N LYS A 148 20.20 -5.21 6.82
CA LYS A 148 20.55 -5.00 8.23
C LYS A 148 19.46 -4.28 9.03
N ASN A 149 18.75 -3.34 8.40
CA ASN A 149 17.91 -2.37 9.10
C ASN A 149 16.40 -2.59 8.93
N ASN A 150 15.98 -3.70 8.31
CA ASN A 150 14.56 -3.99 8.14
C ASN A 150 14.26 -5.45 8.49
N THR A 151 12.99 -5.71 8.84
CA THR A 151 12.45 -7.05 8.98
C THR A 151 11.76 -7.47 7.71
N PHE A 152 11.80 -8.77 7.40
CA PHE A 152 11.22 -9.34 6.20
C PHE A 152 10.30 -10.51 6.56
N SER A 153 9.27 -10.72 5.78
CA SER A 153 8.48 -11.93 5.83
C SER A 153 9.31 -13.12 5.30
N TYR A 154 8.93 -14.34 5.67
CA TYR A 154 9.60 -15.55 5.18
C TYR A 154 9.74 -15.59 3.65
N SER A 155 8.72 -15.17 2.92
CA SER A 155 8.75 -15.15 1.45
C SER A 155 9.73 -14.09 0.90
N GLU A 156 9.83 -12.94 1.56
CA GLU A 156 10.79 -11.89 1.20
C GLU A 156 12.21 -12.30 1.52
N GLU A 157 12.47 -12.89 2.67
CA GLU A 157 13.79 -13.43 3.04
C GLU A 157 14.23 -14.50 2.03
N LYS A 158 13.35 -15.44 1.69
CA LYS A 158 13.62 -16.47 0.69
C LYS A 158 14.00 -15.86 -0.66
N TYR A 159 13.25 -14.83 -1.10
CA TYR A 159 13.55 -14.09 -2.33
C TYR A 159 14.95 -13.45 -2.29
N ILE A 160 15.27 -12.73 -1.19
CA ILE A 160 16.55 -12.04 -1.02
C ILE A 160 17.72 -13.03 -1.00
N LEU A 161 17.61 -14.08 -0.17
CA LEU A 161 18.64 -15.10 -0.03
C LEU A 161 18.86 -15.88 -1.33
N THR A 162 17.81 -16.18 -2.09
CA THR A 162 17.95 -16.86 -3.39
C THR A 162 18.79 -16.04 -4.36
N LYS A 163 18.65 -14.71 -4.35
CA LYS A 163 19.34 -13.83 -5.31
C LYS A 163 20.69 -13.31 -4.82
N PHE A 164 20.82 -13.05 -3.52
CA PHE A 164 21.91 -12.24 -2.97
C PHE A 164 22.69 -12.89 -1.82
N LYS A 165 22.49 -14.18 -1.55
CA LYS A 165 23.14 -14.90 -0.42
C LYS A 165 24.64 -14.60 -0.25
N ASN A 166 25.37 -14.51 -1.35
CA ASN A 166 26.82 -14.28 -1.37
C ASN A 166 27.21 -12.79 -1.46
N LYS A 167 26.23 -11.89 -1.42
CA LYS A 167 26.40 -10.43 -1.61
C LYS A 167 25.91 -9.62 -0.41
N ILE A 168 25.18 -10.24 0.51
CA ILE A 168 24.72 -9.64 1.74
C ILE A 168 25.62 -10.07 2.91
N SER A 169 25.94 -9.13 3.79
CA SER A 169 26.71 -9.42 5.01
C SER A 169 25.93 -10.38 5.91
N LYS A 170 26.60 -11.40 6.44
CA LYS A 170 26.02 -12.18 7.56
C LYS A 170 25.78 -11.23 8.73
N VAL A 171 24.58 -11.21 9.26
CA VAL A 171 24.25 -10.55 10.54
C VAL A 171 24.64 -11.50 11.67
#